data_1c657582645c1139311718910036d3b8
#
_entry.id   1c657582645c1139311718910036d3b8
#
_cell.length_a   1.000
_cell.length_b   1.000
_cell.length_c   1.000
_cell.angle_alpha   90.00
_cell.angle_beta   90.00
_cell.angle_gamma   90.00
#
_symmetry.space_group_name_H-M   'P 1'
#
loop_
_entity.id
_entity.type
_entity.pdbx_description
1 polymer ?
#
loop_
_entity_poly.entity_id
_entity_poly.type
_entity_poly.pdbx_seq_one_letter_code
_entity_poly.pdbx_strand_id
1 'polypeptide(L)'
;FRAENSNTSRHLAEFWMIEPEVSFATLADDIALAEDYLKYCVAAALCRCADDLEFFEGSKNEGLRDRLKAIVETPFKRLEYTEAISVLQKEMKAGRAKFENTDVTWGIDLDSEHERYLTEKVYKGPVVLINYPKDIKAFYMKLNADGKTVAAMDILVPRIGEIIGGSQREDSLEVLEERAKSVGLNPEDIKWYGELRQYGSVPHAGFGLGFERLVMLCSGVENIRDVIPFPRTPGNCRF
;
A
#
# COMPACT_ATOMS: atom_id res chain seq x y z
N PHE A 1 -3.33 10.75 11.38
CA PHE A 1 -2.41 10.04 12.29
C PHE A 1 -2.90 8.64 12.56
N ARG A 2 -2.00 7.69 12.53
CA ARG A 2 -2.28 6.29 12.86
C ARG A 2 -1.19 5.77 13.79
N ALA A 3 -1.55 4.88 14.71
CA ALA A 3 -0.64 4.22 15.64
C ALA A 3 -0.47 2.75 15.26
N GLU A 4 0.75 2.23 15.39
CA GLU A 4 1.07 0.85 15.12
C GLU A 4 2.16 0.34 16.08
N ASN A 5 1.96 -0.87 16.62
CA ASN A 5 2.98 -1.50 17.46
C ASN A 5 4.01 -2.23 16.59
N SER A 6 4.79 -1.47 15.84
CA SER A 6 5.81 -1.98 14.92
C SER A 6 7.10 -1.20 15.04
N ASN A 7 8.23 -1.85 14.80
CA ASN A 7 9.56 -1.31 14.93
C ASN A 7 10.52 -1.90 13.88
N THR A 8 10.32 -1.53 12.63
CA THR A 8 11.21 -1.91 11.53
C THR A 8 11.78 -0.67 10.86
N SER A 9 12.66 -0.81 9.89
CA SER A 9 13.16 0.31 9.08
C SER A 9 12.07 1.01 8.25
N ARG A 10 10.88 0.39 8.12
CA ARG A 10 9.74 0.87 7.33
C ARG A 10 8.50 1.23 8.16
N HIS A 11 8.55 1.05 9.49
CA HIS A 11 7.41 1.26 10.38
C HIS A 11 7.79 2.11 11.58
N LEU A 12 6.89 3.02 11.94
CA LEU A 12 6.92 3.83 13.16
C LEU A 12 5.73 3.49 14.05
N ALA A 13 5.83 3.78 15.33
CA ALA A 13 4.70 3.65 16.25
C ALA A 13 3.62 4.72 16.03
N GLU A 14 3.96 5.84 15.44
CA GLU A 14 3.05 6.88 14.98
C GLU A 14 3.51 7.39 13.62
N PHE A 15 2.58 7.55 12.69
CA PHE A 15 2.85 8.02 11.33
C PHE A 15 1.68 8.81 10.75
N TRP A 16 1.96 9.52 9.68
CA TRP A 16 0.97 10.32 8.97
C TRP A 16 0.45 9.57 7.75
N MET A 17 -0.85 9.76 7.51
CA MET A 17 -1.51 9.21 6.34
C MET A 17 -2.25 10.31 5.58
N ILE A 18 -2.22 10.22 4.27
CA ILE A 18 -3.10 10.97 3.38
C ILE A 18 -4.18 9.99 2.91
N GLU A 19 -5.44 10.23 3.33
CA GLU A 19 -6.52 9.25 3.23
C GLU A 19 -7.75 9.83 2.52
N PRO A 20 -7.73 9.99 1.19
CA PRO A 20 -8.91 10.39 0.43
C PRO A 20 -9.96 9.28 0.41
N GLU A 21 -11.23 9.68 0.48
CA GLU A 21 -12.39 8.82 0.32
C GLU A 21 -13.32 9.46 -0.71
N VAL A 22 -13.67 8.72 -1.78
CA VAL A 22 -14.35 9.26 -2.96
C VAL A 22 -15.70 8.58 -3.15
N SER A 23 -16.78 9.36 -3.10
CA SER A 23 -18.12 8.89 -3.39
C SER A 23 -18.28 8.58 -4.88
N PHE A 24 -19.09 7.56 -5.18
CA PHE A 24 -19.38 7.07 -6.54
C PHE A 24 -18.18 6.49 -7.28
N ALA A 25 -17.11 6.14 -6.55
CA ALA A 25 -15.91 5.54 -7.10
C ALA A 25 -15.92 4.01 -6.95
N THR A 26 -15.40 3.35 -7.97
CA THR A 26 -15.07 1.93 -7.99
C THR A 26 -13.59 1.72 -7.62
N LEU A 27 -13.15 0.46 -7.47
CA LEU A 27 -11.72 0.15 -7.32
C LEU A 27 -10.87 0.70 -8.49
N ALA A 28 -11.40 0.66 -9.71
CA ALA A 28 -10.67 1.16 -10.88
C ALA A 28 -10.45 2.68 -10.83
N ASP A 29 -11.45 3.43 -10.36
CA ASP A 29 -11.36 4.87 -10.18
C ASP A 29 -10.36 5.23 -9.05
N ASP A 30 -10.40 4.47 -7.96
CA ASP A 30 -9.50 4.64 -6.81
C ASP A 30 -8.03 4.39 -7.21
N ILE A 31 -7.78 3.32 -7.99
CA ILE A 31 -6.45 3.03 -8.53
C ILE A 31 -5.96 4.17 -9.45
N ALA A 32 -6.81 4.69 -10.31
CA ALA A 32 -6.45 5.78 -11.21
C ALA A 32 -6.08 7.05 -10.42
N LEU A 33 -6.90 7.40 -9.43
CA LEU A 33 -6.62 8.54 -8.54
C LEU A 33 -5.33 8.35 -7.74
N ALA A 34 -5.10 7.16 -7.19
CA ALA A 34 -3.90 6.86 -6.40
C ALA A 34 -2.61 6.91 -7.23
N GLU A 35 -2.66 6.40 -8.47
CA GLU A 35 -1.55 6.48 -9.44
C GLU A 35 -1.25 7.94 -9.79
N ASP A 36 -2.27 8.71 -10.16
CA ASP A 36 -2.12 10.13 -10.51
C ASP A 36 -1.61 10.96 -9.33
N TYR A 37 -2.13 10.69 -8.13
CA TYR A 37 -1.70 11.37 -6.91
C TYR A 37 -0.22 11.10 -6.59
N LEU A 38 0.22 9.84 -6.64
CA LEU A 38 1.63 9.50 -6.39
C LEU A 38 2.54 10.15 -7.43
N LYS A 39 2.18 10.07 -8.71
CA LYS A 39 2.92 10.72 -9.81
C LYS A 39 3.00 12.24 -9.63
N TYR A 40 1.90 12.87 -9.23
CA TYR A 40 1.86 14.31 -8.95
C TYR A 40 2.82 14.69 -7.81
N CYS A 41 2.81 13.95 -6.70
CA CYS A 41 3.69 14.22 -5.56
C CYS A 41 5.18 14.08 -5.94
N VAL A 42 5.52 13.02 -6.67
CA VAL A 42 6.90 12.78 -7.13
C VAL A 42 7.33 13.85 -8.14
N ALA A 43 6.47 14.22 -9.09
CA ALA A 43 6.75 15.31 -10.06
C ALA A 43 6.91 16.65 -9.34
N ALA A 44 6.10 16.93 -8.32
CA ALA A 44 6.23 18.14 -7.52
C ALA A 44 7.57 18.20 -6.77
N ALA A 45 8.02 17.06 -6.20
CA ALA A 45 9.34 16.97 -5.57
C ALA A 45 10.47 17.21 -6.59
N LEU A 46 10.42 16.57 -7.76
CA LEU A 46 11.40 16.78 -8.84
C LEU A 46 11.48 18.24 -9.29
N CYS A 47 10.36 18.95 -9.32
CA CYS A 47 10.29 20.33 -9.79
C CYS A 47 10.66 21.36 -8.71
N ARG A 48 10.23 21.13 -7.45
CA ARG A 48 10.28 22.15 -6.39
C ARG A 48 11.43 21.96 -5.41
N CYS A 49 12.00 20.75 -5.33
CA CYS A 49 13.03 20.38 -4.38
C CYS A 49 14.31 19.92 -5.11
N ALA A 50 14.67 20.57 -6.22
CA ALA A 50 15.78 20.14 -7.07
C ALA A 50 17.12 20.12 -6.33
N ASP A 51 17.41 21.14 -5.51
CA ASP A 51 18.64 21.26 -4.73
C ASP A 51 18.72 20.17 -3.64
N ASP A 52 17.60 19.89 -2.95
CA ASP A 52 17.54 18.83 -1.96
C ASP A 52 17.75 17.45 -2.60
N LEU A 53 17.14 17.22 -3.78
CA LEU A 53 17.31 15.96 -4.51
C LEU A 53 18.74 15.78 -5.01
N GLU A 54 19.43 16.85 -5.41
CA GLU A 54 20.85 16.82 -5.77
C GLU A 54 21.70 16.44 -4.55
N PHE A 55 21.42 17.03 -3.40
CA PHE A 55 22.10 16.68 -2.14
C PHE A 55 21.91 15.18 -1.79
N PHE A 56 20.67 14.68 -1.83
CA PHE A 56 20.40 13.28 -1.52
C PHE A 56 21.00 12.32 -2.54
N GLU A 57 21.02 12.66 -3.84
CA GLU A 57 21.65 11.86 -4.89
C GLU A 57 23.14 11.74 -4.68
N GLY A 58 23.82 12.84 -4.29
CA GLY A 58 25.25 12.86 -3.98
C GLY A 58 25.65 12.06 -2.74
N SER A 59 24.73 11.78 -1.83
CA SER A 59 24.98 11.10 -0.55
C SER A 59 24.76 9.59 -0.57
N LYS A 60 25.16 8.87 -1.62
CA LYS A 60 25.04 7.41 -1.82
C LYS A 60 23.72 6.93 -2.47
N ASN A 61 22.95 7.82 -3.08
CA ASN A 61 21.71 7.50 -3.78
C ASN A 61 21.80 7.72 -5.30
N GLU A 62 22.92 7.31 -5.89
CA GLU A 62 23.16 7.45 -7.33
C GLU A 62 21.93 7.02 -8.14
N GLY A 63 21.53 7.87 -9.11
CA GLY A 63 20.35 7.65 -9.96
C GLY A 63 19.01 7.86 -9.27
N LEU A 64 18.96 8.58 -8.14
CA LEU A 64 17.70 8.89 -7.44
C LEU A 64 16.72 9.61 -8.36
N ARG A 65 17.14 10.70 -8.98
CA ARG A 65 16.28 11.51 -9.86
C ARG A 65 15.78 10.74 -11.09
N ASP A 66 16.58 9.84 -11.63
CA ASP A 66 16.16 9.02 -12.77
C ASP A 66 15.11 7.98 -12.36
N ARG A 67 15.24 7.39 -11.16
CA ARG A 67 14.20 6.51 -10.61
C ARG A 67 12.89 7.24 -10.37
N LEU A 68 12.95 8.47 -9.85
CA LEU A 68 11.75 9.28 -9.62
C LEU A 68 11.08 9.68 -10.95
N LYS A 69 11.86 10.06 -11.97
CA LYS A 69 11.35 10.33 -13.32
C LYS A 69 10.67 9.08 -13.91
N ALA A 70 11.29 7.91 -13.77
CA ALA A 70 10.72 6.66 -14.25
C ALA A 70 9.34 6.35 -13.60
N ILE A 71 9.14 6.68 -12.33
CA ILE A 71 7.83 6.53 -11.67
C ILE A 71 6.79 7.45 -12.31
N VAL A 72 7.16 8.70 -12.62
CA VAL A 72 6.23 9.67 -13.23
C VAL A 72 5.87 9.28 -14.67
N GLU A 73 6.84 8.80 -15.44
CA GLU A 73 6.70 8.56 -16.88
C GLU A 73 6.11 7.18 -17.21
N THR A 74 6.26 6.20 -16.31
CA THR A 74 5.85 4.81 -16.57
C THR A 74 4.43 4.55 -16.08
N PRO A 75 3.55 3.94 -16.89
CA PRO A 75 2.28 3.40 -16.40
C PRO A 75 2.53 2.29 -15.37
N PHE A 76 1.76 2.29 -14.28
CA PHE A 76 1.89 1.27 -13.25
C PHE A 76 1.33 -0.07 -13.74
N LYS A 77 2.08 -1.14 -13.55
CA LYS A 77 1.64 -2.48 -13.93
C LYS A 77 0.52 -2.95 -12.99
N ARG A 78 -0.65 -3.25 -13.52
CA ARG A 78 -1.74 -3.89 -12.77
C ARG A 78 -1.52 -5.39 -12.74
N LEU A 79 -1.61 -5.98 -11.55
CA LEU A 79 -1.30 -7.38 -11.29
C LEU A 79 -2.32 -7.95 -10.29
N GLU A 80 -2.95 -9.06 -10.64
CA GLU A 80 -3.79 -9.82 -9.72
C GLU A 80 -2.95 -10.48 -8.63
N TYR A 81 -3.42 -10.48 -7.37
CA TYR A 81 -2.72 -11.16 -6.28
C TYR A 81 -2.44 -12.64 -6.62
N THR A 82 -3.42 -13.34 -7.19
CA THR A 82 -3.26 -14.75 -7.60
C THR A 82 -2.13 -14.94 -8.65
N GLU A 83 -2.01 -13.99 -9.58
CA GLU A 83 -0.93 -13.99 -10.56
C GLU A 83 0.42 -13.69 -9.89
N ALA A 84 0.47 -12.76 -8.95
CA ALA A 84 1.68 -12.43 -8.19
C ALA A 84 2.25 -13.65 -7.45
N ILE A 85 1.41 -14.40 -6.75
CA ILE A 85 1.79 -15.66 -6.08
C ILE A 85 2.37 -16.64 -7.09
N SER A 86 1.72 -16.82 -8.23
CA SER A 86 2.18 -17.73 -9.30
C SER A 86 3.54 -17.33 -9.86
N VAL A 87 3.76 -16.04 -10.05
CA VAL A 87 5.04 -15.47 -10.51
C VAL A 87 6.14 -15.74 -9.49
N LEU A 88 5.92 -15.42 -8.22
CA LEU A 88 6.90 -15.63 -7.15
C LEU A 88 7.28 -17.11 -7.02
N GLN A 89 6.29 -18.01 -7.01
CA GLN A 89 6.53 -19.45 -6.97
C GLN A 89 7.35 -19.94 -8.17
N LYS A 90 7.08 -19.44 -9.37
CA LYS A 90 7.84 -19.76 -10.60
C LYS A 90 9.29 -19.31 -10.50
N GLU A 91 9.51 -18.10 -9.98
CA GLU A 91 10.86 -17.54 -9.81
C GLU A 91 11.66 -18.35 -8.78
N MET A 92 11.02 -18.74 -7.66
CA MET A 92 11.64 -19.63 -6.66
C MET A 92 12.00 -20.99 -7.24
N LYS A 93 11.06 -21.64 -7.92
CA LYS A 93 11.30 -22.97 -8.55
C LYS A 93 12.43 -22.94 -9.60
N ALA A 94 12.57 -21.81 -10.28
CA ALA A 94 13.64 -21.61 -11.26
C ALA A 94 14.99 -21.22 -10.63
N GLY A 95 15.07 -21.09 -9.30
CA GLY A 95 16.28 -20.66 -8.59
C GLY A 95 16.68 -19.21 -8.81
N ARG A 96 15.79 -18.37 -9.38
CA ARG A 96 16.05 -16.95 -9.62
C ARG A 96 15.69 -16.07 -8.43
N ALA A 97 14.80 -16.53 -7.55
CA ALA A 97 14.43 -15.88 -6.31
C ALA A 97 14.76 -16.79 -5.11
N LYS A 98 15.31 -16.16 -4.06
CA LYS A 98 15.51 -16.79 -2.76
C LYS A 98 15.01 -15.82 -1.70
N PHE A 99 13.96 -16.19 -1.01
CA PHE A 99 13.34 -15.41 0.06
C PHE A 99 13.67 -16.00 1.43
N GLU A 100 13.65 -15.17 2.45
CA GLU A 100 13.73 -15.61 3.85
C GLU A 100 12.46 -16.37 4.21
N ASN A 101 11.29 -15.81 3.86
CA ASN A 101 10.01 -16.48 3.95
C ASN A 101 9.76 -17.29 2.66
N THR A 102 9.96 -18.58 2.75
CA THR A 102 9.78 -19.53 1.63
C THR A 102 8.34 -20.02 1.46
N ASP A 103 7.45 -19.71 2.40
CA ASP A 103 6.02 -20.09 2.30
C ASP A 103 5.27 -19.05 1.44
N VAL A 104 5.41 -19.18 0.12
CA VAL A 104 4.71 -18.35 -0.86
C VAL A 104 3.49 -19.13 -1.37
N THR A 105 2.45 -19.21 -0.54
CA THR A 105 1.19 -19.87 -0.87
C THR A 105 0.05 -18.85 -1.03
N TRP A 106 -1.03 -19.23 -1.72
CA TRP A 106 -2.18 -18.36 -1.87
C TRP A 106 -2.86 -18.13 -0.50
N GLY A 107 -3.07 -16.87 -0.14
CA GLY A 107 -3.66 -16.47 1.14
C GLY A 107 -2.66 -15.93 2.16
N ILE A 108 -1.37 -15.86 1.83
CA ILE A 108 -0.38 -15.20 2.71
C ILE A 108 -0.43 -13.67 2.52
N ASP A 109 -0.08 -12.95 3.58
CA ASP A 109 0.32 -11.56 3.42
C ASP A 109 1.75 -11.50 2.86
N LEU A 110 1.97 -10.68 1.83
CA LEU A 110 3.27 -10.59 1.17
C LEU A 110 4.24 -9.79 2.03
N ASP A 111 5.39 -10.39 2.30
CA ASP A 111 6.48 -9.66 2.95
C ASP A 111 7.14 -8.66 2.00
N SER A 112 7.81 -7.67 2.58
CA SER A 112 8.55 -6.63 1.84
C SER A 112 9.51 -7.17 0.80
N GLU A 113 10.11 -8.33 1.04
CA GLU A 113 11.03 -8.96 0.09
C GLU A 113 10.31 -9.45 -1.17
N HIS A 114 9.07 -9.96 -1.03
CA HIS A 114 8.22 -10.39 -2.14
C HIS A 114 7.77 -9.19 -2.98
N GLU A 115 7.30 -8.12 -2.33
CA GLU A 115 6.87 -6.87 -2.98
C GLU A 115 8.01 -6.22 -3.77
N ARG A 116 9.19 -6.13 -3.16
CA ARG A 116 10.38 -5.57 -3.80
C ARG A 116 10.87 -6.45 -4.95
N TYR A 117 10.78 -7.77 -4.82
CA TYR A 117 11.14 -8.65 -5.91
C TYR A 117 10.25 -8.45 -7.14
N LEU A 118 8.94 -8.30 -6.94
CA LEU A 118 8.00 -8.00 -8.03
C LEU A 118 8.35 -6.67 -8.70
N THR A 119 8.58 -5.61 -7.92
CA THR A 119 8.84 -4.27 -8.46
C THR A 119 10.24 -4.09 -9.04
N GLU A 120 11.28 -4.71 -8.44
CA GLU A 120 12.69 -4.47 -8.82
C GLU A 120 13.21 -5.50 -9.84
N LYS A 121 12.77 -6.74 -9.76
CA LYS A 121 13.32 -7.83 -10.58
C LYS A 121 12.38 -8.24 -11.71
N VAL A 122 11.09 -8.40 -11.42
CA VAL A 122 10.12 -8.90 -12.41
C VAL A 122 9.65 -7.78 -13.34
N TYR A 123 9.03 -6.75 -12.78
CA TYR A 123 8.37 -5.69 -13.58
C TYR A 123 9.24 -4.45 -13.77
N LYS A 124 10.28 -4.27 -12.97
CA LYS A 124 11.24 -3.14 -13.03
C LYS A 124 10.56 -1.77 -12.99
N GLY A 125 9.56 -1.63 -12.15
CA GLY A 125 8.75 -0.42 -11.98
C GLY A 125 7.62 -0.60 -10.98
N PRO A 126 6.77 0.42 -10.81
CA PRO A 126 5.63 0.34 -9.91
C PRO A 126 4.61 -0.72 -10.33
N VAL A 127 4.04 -1.41 -9.33
CA VAL A 127 3.02 -2.44 -9.49
C VAL A 127 1.81 -2.08 -8.64
N VAL A 128 0.61 -2.16 -9.20
CA VAL A 128 -0.65 -2.10 -8.48
C VAL A 128 -1.14 -3.53 -8.31
N LEU A 129 -1.01 -4.05 -7.11
CA LEU A 129 -1.47 -5.40 -6.77
C LEU A 129 -2.93 -5.34 -6.32
N ILE A 130 -3.80 -6.16 -6.90
CA ILE A 130 -5.25 -6.07 -6.72
C ILE A 130 -5.88 -7.42 -6.38
N ASN A 131 -7.13 -7.36 -5.85
CA ASN A 131 -7.98 -8.53 -5.60
C ASN A 131 -7.34 -9.55 -4.66
N TYR A 132 -7.04 -9.08 -3.45
CA TYR A 132 -6.45 -9.88 -2.39
C TYR A 132 -7.44 -10.88 -1.78
N PRO A 133 -6.95 -12.00 -1.22
CA PRO A 133 -7.77 -12.88 -0.41
C PRO A 133 -8.48 -12.12 0.72
N LYS A 134 -9.77 -12.39 0.89
CA LYS A 134 -10.59 -11.72 1.92
C LYS A 134 -10.08 -11.92 3.34
N ASP A 135 -9.41 -13.03 3.61
CA ASP A 135 -9.04 -13.43 4.97
C ASP A 135 -7.80 -12.69 5.50
N ILE A 136 -7.03 -12.04 4.60
CA ILE A 136 -5.86 -11.23 4.95
C ILE A 136 -6.11 -9.71 4.83
N LYS A 137 -7.31 -9.30 4.47
CA LYS A 137 -7.69 -7.88 4.33
C LYS A 137 -8.86 -7.53 5.23
N ALA A 138 -9.02 -6.23 5.49
CA ALA A 138 -10.00 -5.72 6.44
C ALA A 138 -11.46 -6.05 6.03
N PHE A 139 -12.31 -6.22 7.03
CA PHE A 139 -13.70 -6.63 6.87
C PHE A 139 -14.56 -5.68 6.04
N TYR A 140 -14.21 -4.38 6.02
CA TYR A 140 -14.94 -3.32 5.33
C TYR A 140 -14.64 -3.21 3.83
N MET A 141 -13.71 -3.98 3.31
CA MET A 141 -13.38 -4.01 1.89
C MET A 141 -14.43 -4.81 1.12
N LYS A 142 -14.84 -4.27 -0.05
CA LYS A 142 -15.91 -4.86 -0.86
C LYS A 142 -15.57 -6.28 -1.30
N LEU A 143 -16.47 -7.22 -1.00
CA LEU A 143 -16.34 -8.61 -1.42
C LEU A 143 -16.54 -8.71 -2.93
N ASN A 144 -15.63 -9.37 -3.62
CA ASN A 144 -15.76 -9.65 -5.05
C ASN A 144 -16.79 -10.77 -5.30
N ALA A 145 -17.29 -10.84 -6.53
CA ALA A 145 -18.30 -11.82 -6.93
C ALA A 145 -17.86 -13.29 -6.77
N ASP A 146 -16.55 -13.55 -6.66
CA ASP A 146 -16.01 -14.89 -6.43
C ASP A 146 -16.19 -15.37 -4.97
N GLY A 147 -16.58 -14.48 -4.06
CA GLY A 147 -16.74 -14.74 -2.63
C GLY A 147 -15.44 -15.07 -1.88
N LYS A 148 -14.30 -14.98 -2.53
CA LYS A 148 -12.97 -15.36 -2.01
C LYS A 148 -12.02 -14.18 -1.88
N THR A 149 -12.15 -13.20 -2.78
CA THR A 149 -11.29 -12.02 -2.85
C THR A 149 -12.07 -10.75 -2.52
N VAL A 150 -11.35 -9.69 -2.21
CA VAL A 150 -11.90 -8.35 -1.99
C VAL A 150 -11.31 -7.35 -2.98
N ALA A 151 -12.07 -6.32 -3.32
CA ALA A 151 -11.68 -5.23 -4.19
C ALA A 151 -10.69 -4.29 -3.47
N ALA A 152 -9.54 -4.83 -3.11
CA ALA A 152 -8.42 -4.14 -2.50
C ALA A 152 -7.33 -3.86 -3.52
N MET A 153 -6.52 -2.84 -3.25
CA MET A 153 -5.31 -2.55 -4.01
C MET A 153 -4.18 -2.14 -3.08
N ASP A 154 -2.94 -2.52 -3.44
CA ASP A 154 -1.73 -1.93 -2.88
C ASP A 154 -0.85 -1.45 -4.03
N ILE A 155 -0.35 -0.21 -3.96
CA ILE A 155 0.66 0.30 -4.89
C ILE A 155 2.03 0.02 -4.29
N LEU A 156 2.79 -0.79 -5.01
CA LEU A 156 4.14 -1.18 -4.67
C LEU A 156 5.14 -0.40 -5.53
N VAL A 157 6.17 0.16 -4.92
CA VAL A 157 7.24 0.86 -5.63
C VAL A 157 8.60 0.26 -5.30
N PRO A 158 9.57 0.31 -6.23
CA PRO A 158 10.92 -0.18 -5.98
C PRO A 158 11.54 0.44 -4.72
N ARG A 159 12.32 -0.34 -3.96
CA ARG A 159 13.02 0.00 -2.71
C ARG A 159 12.11 0.22 -1.50
N ILE A 160 10.88 0.68 -1.68
CA ILE A 160 9.93 0.92 -0.59
C ILE A 160 9.02 -0.29 -0.37
N GLY A 161 8.51 -0.94 -1.42
CA GLY A 161 7.38 -1.87 -1.37
C GLY A 161 6.07 -1.11 -1.32
N GLU A 162 5.11 -1.52 -0.50
CA GLU A 162 3.83 -0.84 -0.35
C GLU A 162 4.00 0.61 0.09
N ILE A 163 3.43 1.54 -0.68
CA ILE A 163 3.38 2.98 -0.37
C ILE A 163 1.94 3.49 -0.22
N ILE A 164 1.01 2.88 -0.95
CA ILE A 164 -0.43 3.15 -0.87
C ILE A 164 -1.15 1.83 -0.71
N GLY A 165 -2.10 1.77 0.22
CA GLY A 165 -3.08 0.71 0.35
C GLY A 165 -4.49 1.27 0.27
N GLY A 166 -5.39 0.61 -0.48
CA GLY A 166 -6.74 1.09 -0.68
C GLY A 166 -7.75 0.01 -1.02
N SER A 167 -9.01 0.39 -1.12
CA SER A 167 -10.08 -0.52 -1.55
C SER A 167 -11.34 0.21 -1.96
N GLN A 168 -12.16 -0.44 -2.76
CA GLN A 168 -13.57 -0.14 -2.77
C GLN A 168 -14.18 -0.62 -1.44
N ARG A 169 -15.10 0.16 -0.87
CA ARG A 169 -15.72 -0.14 0.42
C ARG A 169 -16.96 -1.02 0.22
N GLU A 170 -17.23 -1.90 1.19
CA GLU A 170 -18.47 -2.65 1.18
C GLU A 170 -19.66 -1.73 1.46
N ASP A 171 -20.58 -1.66 0.53
CA ASP A 171 -21.77 -0.82 0.57
C ASP A 171 -23.05 -1.58 1.00
N SER A 172 -23.01 -2.92 1.08
CA SER A 172 -24.06 -3.73 1.66
C SER A 172 -23.88 -3.87 3.18
N LEU A 173 -24.89 -3.46 3.94
CA LEU A 173 -24.89 -3.63 5.40
C LEU A 173 -24.80 -5.09 5.79
N GLU A 174 -25.59 -5.96 5.13
CA GLU A 174 -25.63 -7.40 5.42
C GLU A 174 -24.25 -8.06 5.24
N VAL A 175 -23.61 -7.81 4.10
CA VAL A 175 -22.27 -8.35 3.81
C VAL A 175 -21.23 -7.80 4.80
N LEU A 176 -21.30 -6.50 5.12
CA LEU A 176 -20.41 -5.86 6.09
C LEU A 176 -20.50 -6.52 7.47
N GLU A 177 -21.73 -6.77 7.96
CA GLU A 177 -21.95 -7.41 9.24
C GLU A 177 -21.48 -8.88 9.26
N GLU A 178 -21.73 -9.62 8.19
CA GLU A 178 -21.24 -11.00 8.04
C GLU A 178 -19.70 -11.05 8.07
N ARG A 179 -19.06 -10.14 7.34
CA ARG A 179 -17.60 -10.04 7.33
C ARG A 179 -17.06 -9.68 8.69
N ALA A 180 -17.65 -8.71 9.38
CA ALA A 180 -17.24 -8.32 10.73
C ALA A 180 -17.34 -9.49 11.71
N LYS A 181 -18.45 -10.23 11.69
CA LYS A 181 -18.62 -11.44 12.51
C LYS A 181 -17.57 -12.51 12.19
N SER A 182 -17.24 -12.69 10.90
CA SER A 182 -16.26 -13.70 10.48
C SER A 182 -14.84 -13.43 11.00
N VAL A 183 -14.49 -12.18 11.27
CA VAL A 183 -13.20 -11.77 11.87
C VAL A 183 -13.28 -11.58 13.40
N GLY A 184 -14.39 -11.96 14.02
CA GLY A 184 -14.57 -11.93 15.47
C GLY A 184 -14.90 -10.56 16.07
N LEU A 185 -15.31 -9.58 15.26
CA LEU A 185 -15.75 -8.28 15.75
C LEU A 185 -17.17 -8.36 16.31
N ASN A 186 -17.40 -7.67 17.42
CA ASN A 186 -18.74 -7.50 17.96
C ASN A 186 -19.49 -6.45 17.12
N PRO A 187 -20.68 -6.79 16.54
CA PRO A 187 -21.46 -5.84 15.75
C PRO A 187 -21.80 -4.51 16.45
N GLU A 188 -21.97 -4.53 17.77
CA GLU A 188 -22.25 -3.32 18.55
C GLU A 188 -21.08 -2.31 18.49
N ASP A 189 -19.84 -2.79 18.45
CA ASP A 189 -18.66 -1.91 18.42
C ASP A 189 -18.52 -1.18 17.10
N ILE A 190 -19.09 -1.71 16.01
CA ILE A 190 -19.06 -1.15 14.66
C ILE A 190 -20.44 -0.64 14.19
N LYS A 191 -21.43 -0.58 15.06
CA LYS A 191 -22.79 -0.18 14.72
C LYS A 191 -22.85 1.17 14.03
N TRP A 192 -22.14 2.17 14.55
CA TRP A 192 -22.03 3.49 13.95
C TRP A 192 -21.53 3.43 12.48
N TYR A 193 -20.66 2.50 12.17
CA TYR A 193 -20.14 2.30 10.81
C TYR A 193 -21.16 1.60 9.90
N GLY A 194 -21.91 0.65 10.46
CA GLY A 194 -23.04 0.01 9.78
C GLY A 194 -24.17 1.00 9.47
N GLU A 195 -24.46 1.94 10.37
CA GLU A 195 -25.47 2.98 10.19
C GLU A 195 -25.22 3.85 8.96
N LEU A 196 -23.96 4.04 8.53
CA LEU A 196 -23.61 4.70 7.28
C LEU A 196 -24.13 3.95 6.03
N ARG A 197 -24.49 2.68 6.15
CA ARG A 197 -25.13 1.89 5.09
C ARG A 197 -26.63 1.81 5.29
N GLN A 198 -27.07 1.69 6.53
CA GLN A 198 -28.48 1.56 6.90
C GLN A 198 -29.31 2.78 6.49
N TYR A 199 -28.79 3.98 6.68
CA TYR A 199 -29.51 5.23 6.40
C TYR A 199 -29.24 5.80 5.01
N GLY A 200 -28.55 5.08 4.17
CA GLY A 200 -28.23 5.41 2.81
C GLY A 200 -26.74 5.48 2.55
N SER A 201 -26.31 4.82 1.51
CA SER A 201 -24.91 4.78 1.08
C SER A 201 -24.83 4.89 -0.45
N VAL A 202 -23.62 5.12 -0.93
CA VAL A 202 -23.28 5.08 -2.35
C VAL A 202 -22.04 4.21 -2.51
N PRO A 203 -21.78 3.63 -3.69
CA PRO A 203 -20.47 3.06 -3.97
C PRO A 203 -19.39 4.09 -3.69
N HIS A 204 -18.36 3.70 -2.94
CA HIS A 204 -17.26 4.59 -2.59
C HIS A 204 -15.98 3.78 -2.43
N ALA A 205 -14.86 4.45 -2.63
CA ALA A 205 -13.55 3.85 -2.56
C ALA A 205 -12.55 4.87 -2.02
N GLY A 206 -11.46 4.40 -1.44
CA GLY A 206 -10.44 5.27 -0.90
C GLY A 206 -9.16 4.53 -0.60
N PHE A 207 -8.10 5.29 -0.42
CA PHE A 207 -6.78 4.75 -0.13
C PHE A 207 -6.09 5.53 0.98
N GLY A 208 -5.05 4.93 1.55
CA GLY A 208 -4.11 5.60 2.45
C GLY A 208 -2.71 5.61 1.86
N LEU A 209 -2.10 6.78 1.79
CA LEU A 209 -0.69 6.94 1.46
C LEU A 209 0.10 7.25 2.74
N GLY A 210 1.11 6.44 3.05
CA GLY A 210 2.05 6.71 4.13
C GLY A 210 2.97 7.88 3.79
N PHE A 211 2.81 9.01 4.50
CA PHE A 211 3.56 10.23 4.18
C PHE A 211 5.07 10.05 4.36
N GLU A 212 5.50 9.40 5.43
CA GLU A 212 6.91 9.11 5.66
C GLU A 212 7.50 8.18 4.59
N ARG A 213 6.72 7.22 4.08
CA ARG A 213 7.15 6.37 2.96
C ARG A 213 7.29 7.17 1.66
N LEU A 214 6.44 8.17 1.44
CA LEU A 214 6.59 9.11 0.32
C LEU A 214 7.88 9.92 0.44
N VAL A 215 8.21 10.42 1.64
CA VAL A 215 9.46 11.13 1.88
C VAL A 215 10.67 10.21 1.68
N MET A 216 10.60 8.95 2.16
CA MET A 216 11.64 7.95 1.87
C MET A 216 11.83 7.73 0.37
N LEU A 217 10.73 7.60 -0.39
CA LEU A 217 10.78 7.42 -1.84
C LEU A 217 11.49 8.59 -2.51
N CYS A 218 11.09 9.83 -2.18
CA CYS A 218 11.63 11.04 -2.81
C CYS A 218 13.09 11.34 -2.40
N SER A 219 13.45 11.10 -1.14
CA SER A 219 14.82 11.35 -0.64
C SER A 219 15.78 10.19 -0.86
N GLY A 220 15.25 8.98 -1.08
CA GLY A 220 16.04 7.76 -1.15
C GLY A 220 16.62 7.29 0.21
N VAL A 221 16.17 7.89 1.31
CA VAL A 221 16.56 7.50 2.68
C VAL A 221 15.95 6.12 2.99
N GLU A 222 16.74 5.23 3.57
CA GLU A 222 16.35 3.82 3.76
C GLU A 222 15.66 3.56 5.11
N ASN A 223 15.87 4.43 6.10
CA ASN A 223 15.30 4.26 7.44
C ASN A 223 14.22 5.32 7.68
N ILE A 224 12.99 4.87 7.95
CA ILE A 224 11.84 5.75 8.19
C ILE A 224 12.03 6.73 9.37
N ARG A 225 12.89 6.39 10.32
CA ARG A 225 13.20 7.28 11.45
C ARG A 225 13.95 8.53 11.03
N ASP A 226 14.62 8.50 9.88
CA ASP A 226 15.45 9.61 9.39
C ASP A 226 14.64 10.58 8.51
N VAL A 227 13.35 10.30 8.25
CA VAL A 227 12.47 11.15 7.44
C VAL A 227 11.37 11.86 8.25
N ILE A 228 11.42 11.74 9.56
CA ILE A 228 10.52 12.46 10.48
C ILE A 228 11.33 13.11 11.59
N PRO A 229 11.03 14.37 12.00
CA PRO A 229 11.83 15.11 13.00
C PRO A 229 11.86 14.44 14.38
N PHE A 230 10.77 13.80 14.79
CA PHE A 230 10.61 13.17 16.11
C PHE A 230 10.04 11.77 15.97
N PRO A 231 10.86 10.77 15.55
CA PRO A 231 10.40 9.43 15.29
C PRO A 231 9.96 8.74 16.59
N ARG A 232 8.71 8.27 16.61
CA ARG A 232 8.16 7.47 17.72
C ARG A 232 8.24 5.99 17.38
N THR A 233 8.77 5.22 18.31
CA THR A 233 8.84 3.76 18.22
C THR A 233 8.28 3.13 19.49
N PRO A 234 7.87 1.85 19.49
CA PRO A 234 7.43 1.18 20.69
C PRO A 234 8.43 1.35 21.84
N GLY A 235 7.95 1.84 22.99
CA GLY A 235 8.78 2.15 24.14
C GLY A 235 9.56 3.47 24.09
N ASN A 236 9.47 4.24 22.99
CA ASN A 236 10.12 5.54 22.86
C ASN A 236 9.16 6.62 22.35
N CYS A 237 8.90 7.60 23.22
CA CYS A 237 8.13 8.81 22.93
C CYS A 237 8.73 9.97 23.75
N ARG A 238 10.01 10.33 23.44
CA ARG A 238 10.74 11.28 24.27
C ARG A 238 10.60 12.75 23.86
N PHE A 239 10.00 13.03 22.72
CA PHE A 239 9.79 14.39 22.22
C PHE A 239 8.39 14.56 21.66
#